data_a2bb4e42cfbc0a844b7011df9fb917b3
#
_entry.id   a2bb4e42cfbc0a844b7011df9fb917b3
#
_cell.length_a   1.000
_cell.length_b   1.000
_cell.length_c   1.000
_cell.angle_alpha   90.00
_cell.angle_beta   90.00
_cell.angle_gamma   90.00
#
_symmetry.space_group_name_H-M   'P 1'
#
loop_
_entity.id
_entity.type
_entity.pdbx_description
1 polymer ?
#
loop_
_entity_poly.entity_id
_entity_poly.type
_entity_poly.pdbx_seq_one_letter_code
_entity_poly.pdbx_strand_id
1 'polypeptide(L)'
;MDQNENSRNLGGVAFLPLIVFLALYIGCGLAFTLLGIPKPFSFLPRHVALLAGTLVAFMLWKKGPIDEKLKVFCTGMGDSGVMMIVLIYLLAWGFQGAAAAIGGKTSVVNFCLQFVPPSFLIPGVFLMCCFISTAIGTSMGTIAAMAPVAIGVAQGAGLNAAAVCAAVICGSYFGDNLSMISDTTIAAAEGCGSKMKDKFRMNFAIALPAALVSLVLFYLVSGQVQGGIQVGDYNLLQVLPYVVVLVLALMGINVALVLFGGILLTGCIGLLQGTVDIFGWAKGLGDGMADMFSISMVAILVSGIIGLVRYYGGVEWLVGKITGWIHGRKGAEYGIGLLSGLLSAAMVNNTIAIIVTCPIAKVIGKKYDIAPKRLASLVDIFACSFLCVMPHDGGMLIVTQLAGTSPLDVMKYCYYIYALLIASCVTIQLGTHEEK
;
A
#
# COMPACT_ATOMS: atom_id res chain seq x y z
N MET A 1 -7.48 2.11 -38.19
CA MET A 1 -6.87 2.93 -37.12
C MET A 1 -7.36 4.35 -37.33
N ASP A 2 -8.33 4.74 -36.52
CA ASP A 2 -9.07 5.97 -36.70
C ASP A 2 -8.21 7.20 -36.42
N GLN A 3 -8.33 8.23 -37.32
CA GLN A 3 -7.70 9.55 -37.16
C GLN A 3 -8.08 10.24 -35.82
N ASN A 4 -9.07 9.76 -35.12
CA ASN A 4 -9.52 10.26 -33.81
C ASN A 4 -8.64 9.85 -32.61
N GLU A 5 -7.87 8.75 -32.70
CA GLU A 5 -7.00 8.33 -31.59
C GLU A 5 -5.77 9.25 -31.41
N ASN A 6 -5.22 9.78 -32.49
CA ASN A 6 -4.06 10.69 -32.43
C ASN A 6 -4.40 12.09 -31.85
N SER A 7 -5.67 12.47 -31.84
CA SER A 7 -6.10 13.77 -31.30
C SER A 7 -6.27 13.80 -29.77
N ARG A 8 -6.27 12.62 -29.13
CA ARG A 8 -6.46 12.45 -27.68
C ARG A 8 -5.14 12.40 -26.89
N ASN A 9 -4.00 12.25 -27.56
CA ASN A 9 -2.71 12.10 -26.91
C ASN A 9 -2.19 13.45 -26.39
N LEU A 10 -2.40 13.68 -25.08
CA LEU A 10 -1.89 14.86 -24.36
C LEU A 10 -0.47 14.63 -23.80
N GLY A 11 0.09 13.44 -24.00
CA GLY A 11 1.41 13.10 -23.49
C GLY A 11 1.54 13.27 -21.99
N GLY A 12 2.65 13.87 -21.52
CA GLY A 12 2.90 14.09 -20.11
C GLY A 12 1.92 15.03 -19.42
N VAL A 13 1.21 15.88 -20.17
CA VAL A 13 0.19 16.79 -19.62
C VAL A 13 -1.00 16.01 -19.05
N ALA A 14 -1.23 14.78 -19.50
CA ALA A 14 -2.26 13.90 -18.95
C ALA A 14 -2.11 13.64 -17.44
N PHE A 15 -0.89 13.74 -16.88
CA PHE A 15 -0.62 13.58 -15.45
C PHE A 15 -0.85 14.86 -14.61
N LEU A 16 -1.12 16.00 -15.26
CA LEU A 16 -1.33 17.27 -14.56
C LEU A 16 -2.40 17.20 -13.44
N PRO A 17 -3.52 16.47 -13.55
CA PRO A 17 -4.49 16.31 -12.48
C PRO A 17 -3.90 15.74 -11.19
N LEU A 18 -3.07 14.72 -11.30
CA LEU A 18 -2.39 14.11 -10.15
C LEU A 18 -1.32 15.04 -9.56
N ILE A 19 -0.59 15.75 -10.44
CA ILE A 19 0.41 16.75 -10.01
C ILE A 19 -0.27 17.88 -9.25
N VAL A 20 -1.40 18.39 -9.73
CA VAL A 20 -2.17 19.45 -9.05
C VAL A 20 -2.68 18.96 -7.70
N PHE A 21 -3.24 17.76 -7.62
CA PHE A 21 -3.64 17.16 -6.36
C PHE A 21 -2.47 17.09 -5.36
N LEU A 22 -1.33 16.50 -5.76
CA LEU A 22 -0.17 16.36 -4.90
C LEU A 22 0.42 17.72 -4.49
N ALA A 23 0.51 18.65 -5.42
CA ALA A 23 1.01 20.01 -5.15
C ALA A 23 0.13 20.74 -4.14
N LEU A 24 -1.20 20.64 -4.26
CA LEU A 24 -2.13 21.24 -3.31
C LEU A 24 -2.04 20.56 -1.94
N TYR A 25 -2.12 19.23 -1.88
CA TYR A 25 -2.14 18.50 -0.62
C TYR A 25 -0.81 18.61 0.14
N ILE A 26 0.30 18.31 -0.55
CA ILE A 26 1.64 18.35 0.06
C ILE A 26 2.07 19.80 0.26
N GLY A 27 1.84 20.69 -0.70
CA GLY A 27 2.19 22.10 -0.62
C GLY A 27 1.49 22.81 0.55
N CYS A 28 0.17 22.61 0.72
CA CYS A 28 -0.55 23.13 1.89
C CYS A 28 -0.02 22.53 3.18
N GLY A 29 0.19 21.20 3.23
CA GLY A 29 0.73 20.53 4.41
C GLY A 29 2.10 21.08 4.83
N LEU A 30 3.00 21.27 3.88
CA LEU A 30 4.33 21.87 4.14
C LEU A 30 4.23 23.33 4.56
N ALA A 31 3.40 24.15 3.89
CA ALA A 31 3.21 25.54 4.26
C ALA A 31 2.70 25.68 5.71
N PHE A 32 1.72 24.88 6.11
CA PHE A 32 1.20 24.89 7.48
C PHE A 32 2.23 24.33 8.49
N THR A 33 3.08 23.38 8.09
CA THR A 33 4.21 22.91 8.90
C THR A 33 5.19 24.04 9.18
N LEU A 34 5.57 24.82 8.15
CA LEU A 34 6.46 25.98 8.29
C LEU A 34 5.86 27.09 9.14
N LEU A 35 4.53 27.23 9.17
CA LEU A 35 3.81 28.18 10.02
C LEU A 35 3.64 27.67 11.45
N GLY A 36 4.13 26.47 11.80
CA GLY A 36 4.00 25.89 13.14
C GLY A 36 2.59 25.46 13.53
N ILE A 37 1.70 25.26 12.57
CA ILE A 37 0.31 24.90 12.83
C ILE A 37 0.22 23.41 13.20
N PRO A 38 -0.45 23.05 14.32
CA PRO A 38 -0.65 21.65 14.70
C PRO A 38 -1.45 20.88 13.65
N LYS A 39 -1.05 19.61 13.38
CA LYS A 39 -1.70 18.72 12.39
C LYS A 39 -1.85 19.34 10.99
N PRO A 40 -0.76 19.81 10.38
CA PRO A 40 -0.78 20.64 9.17
C PRO A 40 -1.47 19.97 7.97
N PHE A 41 -1.38 18.64 7.85
CA PHE A 41 -2.00 17.87 6.78
C PHE A 41 -3.50 17.60 6.96
N SER A 42 -4.10 18.06 8.07
CA SER A 42 -5.55 17.90 8.35
C SER A 42 -6.38 19.09 7.87
N PHE A 43 -5.75 20.24 7.56
CA PHE A 43 -6.46 21.47 7.17
C PHE A 43 -7.08 21.38 5.76
N LEU A 44 -6.38 20.73 4.82
CA LEU A 44 -6.94 20.46 3.50
C LEU A 44 -7.28 18.96 3.41
N PRO A 45 -8.56 18.57 3.51
CA PRO A 45 -8.95 17.18 3.34
C PRO A 45 -8.51 16.64 1.98
N ARG A 46 -7.93 15.44 1.96
CA ARG A 46 -7.37 14.80 0.75
C ARG A 46 -8.37 14.71 -0.39
N HIS A 47 -9.62 14.34 -0.09
CA HIS A 47 -10.69 14.24 -1.09
C HIS A 47 -11.08 15.60 -1.68
N VAL A 48 -10.93 16.71 -0.91
CA VAL A 48 -11.17 18.07 -1.41
C VAL A 48 -10.04 18.51 -2.35
N ALA A 49 -8.78 18.25 -1.98
CA ALA A 49 -7.64 18.51 -2.88
C ALA A 49 -7.77 17.71 -4.19
N LEU A 50 -8.30 16.48 -4.11
CA LEU A 50 -8.53 15.62 -5.28
C LEU A 50 -9.64 16.14 -6.18
N LEU A 51 -10.66 16.82 -5.66
CA LEU A 51 -11.68 17.49 -6.50
C LEU A 51 -11.07 18.54 -7.41
N ALA A 52 -10.05 19.29 -6.95
CA ALA A 52 -9.32 20.22 -7.82
C ALA A 52 -8.59 19.48 -8.94
N GLY A 53 -7.92 18.36 -8.63
CA GLY A 53 -7.32 17.48 -9.62
C GLY A 53 -8.35 16.94 -10.64
N THR A 54 -9.51 16.52 -10.15
CA THR A 54 -10.62 16.02 -10.97
C THR A 54 -11.11 17.12 -11.92
N LEU A 55 -11.30 18.34 -11.44
CA LEU A 55 -11.68 19.47 -12.27
C LEU A 55 -10.66 19.71 -13.40
N VAL A 56 -9.37 19.72 -13.07
CA VAL A 56 -8.30 19.84 -14.05
C VAL A 56 -8.36 18.70 -15.06
N ALA A 57 -8.61 17.46 -14.65
CA ALA A 57 -8.74 16.31 -15.55
C ALA A 57 -9.85 16.52 -16.60
N PHE A 58 -10.99 17.08 -16.20
CA PHE A 58 -12.09 17.38 -17.13
C PHE A 58 -11.78 18.57 -18.05
N MET A 59 -10.96 19.53 -17.62
CA MET A 59 -10.60 20.73 -18.39
C MET A 59 -9.50 20.49 -19.42
N LEU A 60 -8.66 19.44 -19.26
CA LEU A 60 -7.47 19.22 -20.08
C LEU A 60 -7.77 19.04 -21.57
N TRP A 61 -8.81 18.33 -21.94
CA TRP A 61 -9.15 18.06 -23.33
C TRP A 61 -10.47 18.73 -23.73
N LYS A 62 -10.37 19.93 -24.27
CA LYS A 62 -11.54 20.77 -24.61
C LYS A 62 -12.37 20.26 -25.79
N LYS A 63 -11.79 19.41 -26.66
CA LYS A 63 -12.45 18.97 -27.91
C LYS A 63 -13.42 17.81 -27.76
N GLY A 64 -13.39 17.08 -26.62
CA GLY A 64 -14.24 15.92 -26.37
C GLY A 64 -15.53 16.27 -25.62
N PRO A 65 -16.63 15.55 -25.90
CA PRO A 65 -17.87 15.72 -25.16
C PRO A 65 -17.68 15.39 -23.69
N ILE A 66 -18.32 16.16 -22.83
CA ILE A 66 -18.22 15.99 -21.39
C ILE A 66 -18.76 14.62 -20.95
N ASP A 67 -19.80 14.12 -21.61
CA ASP A 67 -20.43 12.84 -21.31
C ASP A 67 -19.46 11.66 -21.53
N GLU A 68 -18.61 11.71 -22.55
CA GLU A 68 -17.60 10.68 -22.79
C GLU A 68 -16.55 10.67 -21.67
N LYS A 69 -16.08 11.86 -21.24
CA LYS A 69 -15.14 11.99 -20.12
C LYS A 69 -15.76 11.50 -18.82
N LEU A 70 -17.01 11.87 -18.56
CA LEU A 70 -17.75 11.39 -17.38
C LEU A 70 -17.88 9.87 -17.40
N LYS A 71 -18.20 9.27 -18.55
CA LYS A 71 -18.28 7.81 -18.69
C LYS A 71 -16.94 7.14 -18.39
N VAL A 72 -15.84 7.65 -18.95
CA VAL A 72 -14.48 7.11 -18.68
C VAL A 72 -14.12 7.27 -17.20
N PHE A 73 -14.38 8.44 -16.64
CA PHE A 73 -14.13 8.71 -15.22
C PHE A 73 -14.93 7.77 -14.30
N CYS A 74 -16.24 7.63 -14.53
CA CYS A 74 -17.10 6.73 -13.76
C CYS A 74 -16.71 5.26 -13.91
N THR A 75 -16.29 4.84 -15.11
CA THR A 75 -15.76 3.49 -15.35
C THR A 75 -14.48 3.27 -14.52
N GLY A 76 -13.60 4.25 -14.47
CA GLY A 76 -12.41 4.22 -13.61
C GLY A 76 -12.77 4.17 -12.13
N MET A 77 -13.74 4.98 -11.67
CA MET A 77 -14.24 4.94 -10.28
C MET A 77 -14.79 3.57 -9.88
N GLY A 78 -15.48 2.88 -10.81
CA GLY A 78 -16.07 1.56 -10.60
C GLY A 78 -15.12 0.38 -10.89
N ASP A 79 -13.82 0.61 -10.96
CA ASP A 79 -12.85 -0.48 -11.12
C ASP A 79 -12.99 -1.50 -9.99
N SER A 80 -13.04 -2.79 -10.34
CA SER A 80 -13.32 -3.86 -9.40
C SER A 80 -12.26 -3.99 -8.30
N GLY A 81 -10.99 -3.72 -8.62
CA GLY A 81 -9.90 -3.72 -7.66
C GLY A 81 -10.05 -2.59 -6.64
N VAL A 82 -10.43 -1.40 -7.10
CA VAL A 82 -10.67 -0.24 -6.23
C VAL A 82 -11.89 -0.45 -5.35
N MET A 83 -12.99 -1.02 -5.88
CA MET A 83 -14.18 -1.34 -5.08
C MET A 83 -13.88 -2.40 -4.02
N MET A 84 -13.02 -3.39 -4.33
CA MET A 84 -12.55 -4.36 -3.34
C MET A 84 -11.76 -3.68 -2.22
N ILE A 85 -10.87 -2.74 -2.54
CA ILE A 85 -10.12 -1.95 -1.55
C ILE A 85 -11.08 -1.15 -0.66
N VAL A 86 -12.09 -0.50 -1.22
CA VAL A 86 -13.11 0.23 -0.46
C VAL A 86 -13.88 -0.70 0.48
N LEU A 87 -14.27 -1.89 0.01
CA LEU A 87 -14.90 -2.90 0.86
C LEU A 87 -13.99 -3.30 2.04
N ILE A 88 -12.71 -3.56 1.76
CA ILE A 88 -11.72 -3.90 2.80
C ILE A 88 -11.58 -2.74 3.81
N TYR A 89 -11.58 -1.48 3.37
CA TYR A 89 -11.56 -0.33 4.26
C TYR A 89 -12.75 -0.33 5.21
N LEU A 90 -13.96 -0.46 4.69
CA LEU A 90 -15.19 -0.51 5.49
C LEU A 90 -15.15 -1.63 6.52
N LEU A 91 -14.73 -2.83 6.13
CA LEU A 91 -14.67 -3.99 7.01
C LEU A 91 -13.57 -3.86 8.08
N ALA A 92 -12.38 -3.36 7.73
CA ALA A 92 -11.26 -3.22 8.67
C ALA A 92 -11.57 -2.21 9.77
N TRP A 93 -12.16 -1.09 9.41
CA TRP A 93 -12.56 -0.08 10.39
C TRP A 93 -13.84 -0.44 11.13
N GLY A 94 -14.77 -1.10 10.46
CA GLY A 94 -15.93 -1.70 11.12
C GLY A 94 -15.48 -2.70 12.20
N PHE A 95 -14.53 -3.58 11.89
CA PHE A 95 -13.91 -4.48 12.88
C PHE A 95 -13.28 -3.71 14.04
N GLN A 96 -12.49 -2.67 13.73
CA GLN A 96 -11.85 -1.86 14.76
C GLN A 96 -12.87 -1.15 15.67
N GLY A 97 -13.92 -0.56 15.11
CA GLY A 97 -14.98 0.10 15.87
C GLY A 97 -15.75 -0.90 16.73
N ALA A 98 -16.14 -2.05 16.19
CA ALA A 98 -16.80 -3.12 16.91
C ALA A 98 -15.93 -3.71 18.03
N ALA A 99 -14.63 -3.91 17.78
CA ALA A 99 -13.69 -4.41 18.78
C ALA A 99 -13.40 -3.36 19.88
N ALA A 100 -13.35 -2.08 19.51
CA ALA A 100 -13.21 -0.99 20.49
C ALA A 100 -14.43 -0.89 21.41
N ALA A 101 -15.65 -1.06 20.87
CA ALA A 101 -16.88 -1.04 21.65
C ALA A 101 -16.93 -2.08 22.78
N ILE A 102 -16.29 -3.26 22.58
CA ILE A 102 -16.20 -4.30 23.62
C ILE A 102 -14.96 -4.18 24.52
N GLY A 103 -14.14 -3.11 24.38
CA GLY A 103 -12.87 -2.96 25.13
C GLY A 103 -11.68 -3.74 24.54
N GLY A 104 -11.84 -4.36 23.37
CA GLY A 104 -10.82 -5.22 22.76
C GLY A 104 -9.54 -4.47 22.39
N LYS A 105 -9.63 -3.20 21.96
CA LYS A 105 -8.44 -2.39 21.66
C LYS A 105 -7.53 -2.24 22.88
N THR A 106 -8.07 -1.89 24.04
CA THR A 106 -7.31 -1.75 25.28
C THR A 106 -6.75 -3.08 25.74
N SER A 107 -7.56 -4.14 25.71
CA SER A 107 -7.14 -5.49 26.11
C SER A 107 -6.00 -6.04 25.25
N VAL A 108 -6.02 -5.86 23.90
CA VAL A 108 -4.94 -6.35 23.05
C VAL A 108 -3.64 -5.56 23.25
N VAL A 109 -3.75 -4.26 23.48
CA VAL A 109 -2.59 -3.40 23.78
C VAL A 109 -1.92 -3.87 25.08
N ASN A 110 -2.67 -3.97 26.18
CA ASN A 110 -2.14 -4.38 27.48
C ASN A 110 -1.57 -5.80 27.44
N PHE A 111 -2.25 -6.73 26.74
CA PHE A 111 -1.75 -8.07 26.52
C PHE A 111 -0.39 -8.06 25.80
N CYS A 112 -0.25 -7.33 24.69
CA CYS A 112 1.01 -7.23 23.98
C CYS A 112 2.12 -6.64 24.84
N LEU A 113 1.83 -5.56 25.56
CA LEU A 113 2.81 -4.87 26.40
C LEU A 113 3.30 -5.69 27.60
N GLN A 114 2.50 -6.66 28.05
CA GLN A 114 2.90 -7.54 29.15
C GLN A 114 3.94 -8.58 28.72
N PHE A 115 3.89 -9.06 27.46
CA PHE A 115 4.72 -10.17 27.01
C PHE A 115 5.85 -9.77 26.07
N VAL A 116 5.73 -8.62 25.38
CA VAL A 116 6.71 -8.18 24.38
C VAL A 116 7.45 -6.94 24.88
N PRO A 117 8.77 -7.02 25.07
CA PRO A 117 9.55 -5.82 25.41
C PRO A 117 9.37 -4.74 24.33
N PRO A 118 9.27 -3.46 24.72
CA PRO A 118 9.03 -2.33 23.79
C PRO A 118 10.00 -2.29 22.62
N SER A 119 11.27 -2.63 22.87
CA SER A 119 12.34 -2.66 21.85
C SER A 119 12.07 -3.64 20.70
N PHE A 120 11.25 -4.67 20.93
CA PHE A 120 10.92 -5.69 19.94
C PHE A 120 9.54 -5.49 19.30
N LEU A 121 8.76 -4.48 19.72
CA LEU A 121 7.41 -4.28 19.18
C LEU A 121 7.44 -3.89 17.70
N ILE A 122 8.24 -2.90 17.31
CA ILE A 122 8.31 -2.47 15.88
C ILE A 122 8.91 -3.57 15.00
N PRO A 123 10.08 -4.18 15.35
CA PRO A 123 10.60 -5.32 14.60
C PRO A 123 9.62 -6.50 14.53
N GLY A 124 8.92 -6.79 15.63
CA GLY A 124 7.92 -7.85 15.70
C GLY A 124 6.74 -7.61 14.76
N VAL A 125 6.22 -6.37 14.72
CA VAL A 125 5.16 -5.97 13.77
C VAL A 125 5.65 -6.16 12.34
N PHE A 126 6.85 -5.73 12.00
CA PHE A 126 7.43 -5.91 10.68
C PHE A 126 7.49 -7.39 10.27
N LEU A 127 8.05 -8.25 11.15
CA LEU A 127 8.14 -9.69 10.89
C LEU A 127 6.76 -10.34 10.75
N MET A 128 5.82 -10.01 11.63
CA MET A 128 4.45 -10.54 11.53
C MET A 128 3.80 -10.16 10.21
N CYS A 129 3.93 -8.91 9.76
CA CYS A 129 3.44 -8.48 8.46
C CYS A 129 4.13 -9.21 7.32
N CYS A 130 5.44 -9.48 7.39
CA CYS A 130 6.15 -10.29 6.40
C CYS A 130 5.54 -11.69 6.26
N PHE A 131 5.33 -12.38 7.39
CA PHE A 131 4.74 -13.73 7.39
C PHE A 131 3.30 -13.74 6.88
N ILE A 132 2.46 -12.85 7.40
CA ILE A 132 1.05 -12.77 7.02
C ILE A 132 0.92 -12.46 5.53
N SER A 133 1.64 -11.46 5.03
CA SER A 133 1.58 -11.05 3.62
C SER A 133 2.07 -12.15 2.69
N THR A 134 3.12 -12.88 3.08
CA THR A 134 3.61 -14.02 2.31
C THR A 134 2.57 -15.16 2.27
N ALA A 135 1.84 -15.38 3.36
CA ALA A 135 0.81 -16.41 3.47
C ALA A 135 -0.49 -16.05 2.74
N ILE A 136 -0.94 -14.78 2.84
CA ILE A 136 -2.18 -14.29 2.18
C ILE A 136 -1.95 -13.98 0.70
N GLY A 137 -0.76 -13.51 0.34
CA GLY A 137 -0.42 -13.08 -1.01
C GLY A 137 -0.94 -11.68 -1.38
N THR A 138 -1.18 -10.80 -0.40
CA THR A 138 -1.61 -9.42 -0.65
C THR A 138 -1.13 -8.46 0.44
N SER A 139 -0.44 -7.38 0.02
CA SER A 139 -0.02 -6.30 0.92
C SER A 139 -1.21 -5.57 1.50
N MET A 140 -2.21 -5.23 0.68
CA MET A 140 -3.39 -4.49 1.12
C MET A 140 -4.18 -5.23 2.20
N GLY A 141 -4.38 -6.54 2.01
CA GLY A 141 -5.04 -7.38 3.00
C GLY A 141 -4.29 -7.44 4.33
N THR A 142 -2.98 -7.56 4.27
CA THR A 142 -2.12 -7.57 5.46
C THR A 142 -2.15 -6.23 6.18
N ILE A 143 -2.04 -5.11 5.46
CA ILE A 143 -2.13 -3.76 6.04
C ILE A 143 -3.48 -3.59 6.73
N ALA A 144 -4.58 -3.95 6.08
CA ALA A 144 -5.92 -3.81 6.64
C ALA A 144 -6.11 -4.63 7.93
N ALA A 145 -5.57 -5.84 7.98
CA ALA A 145 -5.65 -6.71 9.16
C ALA A 145 -4.74 -6.23 10.30
N MET A 146 -3.51 -5.81 9.99
CA MET A 146 -2.46 -5.54 10.98
C MET A 146 -2.40 -4.09 11.46
N ALA A 147 -2.73 -3.11 10.61
CA ALA A 147 -2.57 -1.71 10.97
C ALA A 147 -3.37 -1.30 12.23
N PRO A 148 -4.65 -1.69 12.40
CA PRO A 148 -5.39 -1.36 13.62
C PRO A 148 -4.74 -1.88 14.90
N VAL A 149 -4.23 -3.11 14.87
CA VAL A 149 -3.55 -3.76 16.01
C VAL A 149 -2.22 -3.07 16.29
N ALA A 150 -1.37 -2.99 15.28
CA ALA A 150 -0.02 -2.45 15.42
C ALA A 150 0.00 -0.98 15.90
N ILE A 151 -0.89 -0.15 15.34
CA ILE A 151 -0.99 1.26 15.71
C ILE A 151 -1.60 1.42 17.11
N GLY A 152 -2.57 0.57 17.48
CA GLY A 152 -3.09 0.52 18.83
C GLY A 152 -2.00 0.24 19.86
N VAL A 153 -1.19 -0.80 19.62
CA VAL A 153 -0.03 -1.15 20.45
C VAL A 153 0.99 -0.01 20.52
N ALA A 154 1.29 0.62 19.38
CA ALA A 154 2.21 1.75 19.32
C ALA A 154 1.76 2.93 20.21
N GLN A 155 0.47 3.28 20.14
CA GLN A 155 -0.11 4.36 20.95
C GLN A 155 -0.05 4.05 22.44
N GLY A 156 -0.35 2.79 22.84
CA GLY A 156 -0.28 2.33 24.23
C GLY A 156 1.14 2.27 24.77
N ALA A 157 2.11 1.93 23.91
CA ALA A 157 3.53 1.83 24.27
C ALA A 157 4.30 3.17 24.17
N GLY A 158 3.68 4.25 23.72
CA GLY A 158 4.37 5.51 23.44
C GLY A 158 5.42 5.42 22.33
N LEU A 159 5.27 4.45 21.40
CA LEU A 159 6.17 4.27 20.27
C LEU A 159 5.94 5.31 19.18
N ASN A 160 6.96 5.52 18.34
CA ASN A 160 6.81 6.37 17.16
C ASN A 160 5.80 5.76 16.18
N ALA A 161 4.61 6.36 16.10
CA ALA A 161 3.51 5.87 15.28
C ALA A 161 3.87 5.79 13.79
N ALA A 162 4.68 6.74 13.27
CA ALA A 162 5.12 6.73 11.88
C ALA A 162 6.05 5.55 11.59
N ALA A 163 6.94 5.19 12.53
CA ALA A 163 7.81 4.03 12.39
C ALA A 163 7.02 2.70 12.42
N VAL A 164 6.00 2.60 13.26
CA VAL A 164 5.10 1.43 13.28
C VAL A 164 4.30 1.32 12.00
N CYS A 165 3.76 2.43 11.50
CA CYS A 165 3.09 2.47 10.19
C CYS A 165 4.01 1.97 9.08
N ALA A 166 5.26 2.45 9.04
CA ALA A 166 6.25 2.00 8.07
C ALA A 166 6.58 0.51 8.21
N ALA A 167 6.66 -0.01 9.44
CA ALA A 167 6.89 -1.43 9.67
C ALA A 167 5.74 -2.30 9.12
N VAL A 168 4.48 -1.88 9.31
CA VAL A 168 3.30 -2.54 8.74
C VAL A 168 3.36 -2.54 7.21
N ILE A 169 3.58 -1.37 6.60
CA ILE A 169 3.67 -1.23 5.14
C ILE A 169 4.82 -2.09 4.60
N CYS A 170 6.03 -1.89 5.12
CA CYS A 170 7.24 -2.57 4.66
C CYS A 170 7.12 -4.10 4.75
N GLY A 171 6.60 -4.62 5.87
CA GLY A 171 6.38 -6.05 6.05
C GLY A 171 5.32 -6.60 5.09
N SER A 172 4.28 -5.82 4.84
CA SER A 172 3.22 -6.23 3.91
C SER A 172 3.72 -6.30 2.46
N TYR A 173 4.51 -5.34 2.02
CA TYR A 173 5.11 -5.36 0.68
C TYR A 173 6.24 -6.39 0.52
N PHE A 174 6.90 -6.80 1.61
CA PHE A 174 7.80 -7.96 1.58
C PHE A 174 7.08 -9.21 1.08
N GLY A 175 5.84 -9.44 1.54
CA GLY A 175 5.03 -10.56 1.09
C GLY A 175 4.66 -10.48 -0.39
N ASP A 176 4.27 -9.32 -0.91
CA ASP A 176 3.98 -9.15 -2.34
C ASP A 176 5.17 -9.59 -3.21
N ASN A 177 6.40 -9.28 -2.80
CA ASN A 177 7.60 -9.65 -3.52
C ASN A 177 7.93 -11.16 -3.45
N LEU A 178 7.54 -11.85 -2.36
CA LEU A 178 7.97 -13.20 -2.05
C LEU A 178 6.85 -14.24 -1.96
N SER A 179 5.58 -13.83 -1.94
CA SER A 179 4.48 -14.80 -1.98
C SER A 179 4.35 -15.44 -3.35
N MET A 180 4.18 -16.75 -3.38
CA MET A 180 3.92 -17.48 -4.63
C MET A 180 2.46 -17.38 -5.09
N ILE A 181 1.58 -16.88 -4.25
CA ILE A 181 0.14 -16.71 -4.53
C ILE A 181 -0.26 -15.24 -4.70
N SER A 182 0.70 -14.31 -4.59
CA SER A 182 0.45 -12.89 -4.82
C SER A 182 0.12 -12.63 -6.30
N ASP A 183 -0.89 -11.79 -6.54
CA ASP A 183 -1.29 -11.37 -7.88
C ASP A 183 -0.15 -10.62 -8.62
N THR A 184 0.64 -9.83 -7.91
CA THR A 184 1.84 -9.18 -8.47
C THR A 184 2.89 -10.19 -8.92
N THR A 185 3.14 -11.20 -8.08
CA THR A 185 4.10 -12.27 -8.40
C THR A 185 3.64 -13.10 -9.59
N ILE A 186 2.36 -13.49 -9.64
CA ILE A 186 1.77 -14.25 -10.75
C ILE A 186 1.86 -13.41 -12.04
N ALA A 187 1.42 -12.15 -11.98
CA ALA A 187 1.45 -11.26 -13.15
C ALA A 187 2.88 -11.05 -13.68
N ALA A 188 3.87 -10.87 -12.79
CA ALA A 188 5.27 -10.69 -13.20
C ALA A 188 5.87 -11.96 -13.78
N ALA A 189 5.67 -13.12 -13.15
CA ALA A 189 6.23 -14.39 -13.60
C ALA A 189 5.63 -14.82 -14.95
N GLU A 190 4.31 -14.90 -15.05
CA GLU A 190 3.62 -15.29 -16.28
C GLU A 190 3.81 -14.23 -17.37
N GLY A 191 3.64 -12.95 -16.99
CA GLY A 191 3.80 -11.83 -17.90
C GLY A 191 5.18 -11.75 -18.52
N CYS A 192 6.26 -12.05 -17.81
CA CYS A 192 7.64 -12.12 -18.34
C CYS A 192 8.04 -13.49 -18.89
N GLY A 193 7.23 -14.53 -18.70
CA GLY A 193 7.54 -15.90 -19.14
C GLY A 193 8.58 -16.60 -18.26
N SER A 194 8.58 -16.31 -16.96
CA SER A 194 9.43 -16.94 -15.94
C SER A 194 8.64 -17.98 -15.16
N LYS A 195 9.35 -18.99 -14.62
CA LYS A 195 8.74 -19.87 -13.62
C LYS A 195 8.64 -19.14 -12.29
N MET A 196 7.51 -19.32 -11.57
CA MET A 196 7.26 -18.75 -10.25
C MET A 196 8.42 -19.00 -9.27
N LYS A 197 8.91 -20.26 -9.23
CA LYS A 197 10.03 -20.67 -8.36
C LYS A 197 11.34 -19.91 -8.65
N ASP A 198 11.60 -19.61 -9.92
CA ASP A 198 12.84 -18.93 -10.32
C ASP A 198 12.76 -17.44 -9.97
N LYS A 199 11.60 -16.80 -10.19
CA LYS A 199 11.32 -15.44 -9.72
C LYS A 199 11.42 -15.35 -8.20
N PHE A 200 10.81 -16.29 -7.46
CA PHE A 200 10.88 -16.33 -5.99
C PHE A 200 12.33 -16.39 -5.50
N ARG A 201 13.16 -17.31 -6.04
CA ARG A 201 14.57 -17.44 -5.63
C ARG A 201 15.35 -16.16 -5.88
N MET A 202 15.11 -15.50 -7.01
CA MET A 202 15.77 -14.25 -7.34
C MET A 202 15.34 -13.12 -6.41
N ASN A 203 14.05 -12.95 -6.19
CA ASN A 203 13.55 -11.95 -5.26
C ASN A 203 14.00 -12.20 -3.82
N PHE A 204 14.04 -13.48 -3.38
CA PHE A 204 14.49 -13.85 -2.04
C PHE A 204 15.93 -13.42 -1.77
N ALA A 205 16.82 -13.62 -2.75
CA ALA A 205 18.22 -13.20 -2.63
C ALA A 205 18.39 -11.67 -2.52
N ILE A 206 17.43 -10.88 -3.03
CA ILE A 206 17.46 -9.41 -2.98
C ILE A 206 16.68 -8.90 -1.73
N ALA A 207 15.52 -9.48 -1.46
CA ALA A 207 14.61 -9.02 -0.42
C ALA A 207 15.05 -9.42 0.99
N LEU A 208 15.66 -10.61 1.16
CA LEU A 208 16.10 -11.07 2.49
C LEU A 208 17.16 -10.16 3.12
N PRO A 209 18.25 -9.79 2.43
CA PRO A 209 19.21 -8.83 2.98
C PRO A 209 18.58 -7.47 3.32
N ALA A 210 17.67 -6.99 2.47
CA ALA A 210 16.94 -5.75 2.71
C ALA A 210 16.05 -5.85 3.97
N ALA A 211 15.38 -6.98 4.17
CA ALA A 211 14.56 -7.23 5.36
C ALA A 211 15.40 -7.30 6.64
N LEU A 212 16.56 -7.96 6.60
CA LEU A 212 17.46 -8.04 7.76
C LEU A 212 17.99 -6.67 8.16
N VAL A 213 18.43 -5.83 7.21
CA VAL A 213 18.83 -4.45 7.46
C VAL A 213 17.69 -3.67 8.09
N SER A 214 16.48 -3.82 7.57
CA SER A 214 15.28 -3.12 8.06
C SER A 214 14.90 -3.54 9.47
N LEU A 215 15.04 -4.82 9.78
CA LEU A 215 14.80 -5.36 11.12
C LEU A 215 15.73 -4.70 12.15
N VAL A 216 17.01 -4.56 11.82
CA VAL A 216 17.99 -3.87 12.68
C VAL A 216 17.63 -2.39 12.85
N LEU A 217 17.28 -1.70 11.77
CA LEU A 217 16.91 -0.28 11.82
C LEU A 217 15.61 -0.06 12.63
N PHE A 218 14.61 -0.92 12.49
CA PHE A 218 13.40 -0.88 13.31
C PHE A 218 13.69 -1.14 14.79
N TYR A 219 14.61 -2.07 15.11
CA TYR A 219 15.04 -2.31 16.47
C TYR A 219 15.71 -1.07 17.10
N LEU A 220 16.59 -0.39 16.35
CA LEU A 220 17.26 0.84 16.82
C LEU A 220 16.26 1.98 17.08
N VAL A 221 15.23 2.12 16.25
CA VAL A 221 14.18 3.13 16.46
C VAL A 221 13.29 2.75 17.64
N SER A 222 12.99 1.48 17.82
CA SER A 222 12.17 0.98 18.93
C SER A 222 12.86 1.17 20.29
N GLY A 223 14.18 1.05 20.36
CA GLY A 223 14.98 1.20 21.60
C GLY A 223 15.03 2.61 22.17
N GLN A 224 14.48 3.62 21.51
CA GLN A 224 14.49 5.03 21.96
C GLN A 224 13.32 5.35 22.93
N VAL A 225 12.49 4.39 23.28
CA VAL A 225 11.38 4.59 24.23
C VAL A 225 11.93 4.72 25.65
N GLN A 226 11.97 5.95 26.16
CA GLN A 226 12.29 6.26 27.55
C GLN A 226 10.99 6.45 28.33
N GLY A 227 10.62 5.47 29.16
CA GLY A 227 9.48 5.61 30.05
C GLY A 227 8.99 4.24 30.54
N GLY A 228 8.65 4.12 31.81
CA GLY A 228 7.95 2.93 32.35
C GLY A 228 6.55 2.86 31.75
N ILE A 229 6.31 1.86 30.90
CA ILE A 229 4.99 1.61 30.35
C ILE A 229 4.13 1.05 31.47
N GLN A 230 3.03 1.71 31.80
CA GLN A 230 2.04 1.16 32.70
C GLN A 230 1.16 0.16 31.92
N VAL A 231 1.35 -1.12 32.21
CA VAL A 231 0.50 -2.18 31.68
C VAL A 231 -0.77 -2.23 32.52
N GLY A 232 -1.91 -1.98 31.91
CA GLY A 232 -3.21 -2.14 32.55
C GLY A 232 -3.75 -3.57 32.47
N ASP A 233 -4.94 -3.78 33.03
CA ASP A 233 -5.63 -5.07 32.94
C ASP A 233 -6.08 -5.38 31.51
N TYR A 234 -6.16 -6.66 31.18
CA TYR A 234 -6.66 -7.14 29.89
C TYR A 234 -7.61 -8.34 30.05
N ASN A 235 -8.54 -8.46 29.12
CA ASN A 235 -9.48 -9.58 29.06
C ASN A 235 -9.17 -10.43 27.81
N LEU A 236 -8.76 -11.69 28.03
CA LEU A 236 -8.39 -12.61 26.94
C LEU A 236 -9.52 -12.85 25.94
N LEU A 237 -10.80 -12.84 26.38
CA LEU A 237 -11.93 -12.99 25.45
C LEU A 237 -12.05 -11.78 24.50
N GLN A 238 -11.69 -10.58 24.98
CA GLN A 238 -11.68 -9.37 24.13
C GLN A 238 -10.47 -9.32 23.20
N VAL A 239 -9.38 -10.04 23.52
CA VAL A 239 -8.21 -10.21 22.64
C VAL A 239 -8.50 -11.25 21.54
N LEU A 240 -9.36 -12.24 21.82
CA LEU A 240 -9.64 -13.36 20.92
C LEU A 240 -10.01 -12.97 19.47
N PRO A 241 -10.85 -11.95 19.19
CA PRO A 241 -11.15 -11.56 17.83
C PRO A 241 -9.91 -11.18 17.00
N TYR A 242 -8.95 -10.50 17.62
CA TYR A 242 -7.69 -10.12 16.95
C TYR A 242 -6.83 -11.34 16.64
N VAL A 243 -6.74 -12.29 17.61
CA VAL A 243 -6.00 -13.54 17.40
C VAL A 243 -6.65 -14.38 16.30
N VAL A 244 -7.98 -14.48 16.28
CA VAL A 244 -8.71 -15.23 15.25
C VAL A 244 -8.49 -14.59 13.87
N VAL A 245 -8.63 -13.28 13.74
CA VAL A 245 -8.34 -12.54 12.49
C VAL A 245 -6.91 -12.84 12.03
N LEU A 246 -5.93 -12.76 12.93
CA LEU A 246 -4.53 -13.03 12.62
C LEU A 246 -4.31 -14.47 12.16
N VAL A 247 -4.84 -15.46 12.88
CA VAL A 247 -4.68 -16.89 12.57
C VAL A 247 -5.34 -17.24 11.24
N LEU A 248 -6.57 -16.78 11.01
CA LEU A 248 -7.27 -17.04 9.75
C LEU A 248 -6.57 -16.35 8.56
N ALA A 249 -6.00 -15.16 8.79
CA ALA A 249 -5.17 -14.50 7.79
C ALA A 249 -3.90 -15.32 7.48
N LEU A 250 -3.21 -15.82 8.49
CA LEU A 250 -2.03 -16.71 8.31
C LEU A 250 -2.38 -18.02 7.58
N MET A 251 -3.61 -18.51 7.72
CA MET A 251 -4.11 -19.67 6.97
C MET A 251 -4.42 -19.36 5.50
N GLY A 252 -4.27 -18.11 5.05
CA GLY A 252 -4.52 -17.69 3.67
C GLY A 252 -6.01 -17.53 3.33
N ILE A 253 -6.89 -17.38 4.32
CA ILE A 253 -8.32 -17.15 4.08
C ILE A 253 -8.52 -15.73 3.55
N ASN A 254 -9.49 -15.55 2.65
CA ASN A 254 -9.81 -14.26 2.06
C ASN A 254 -10.05 -13.19 3.15
N VAL A 255 -9.35 -12.05 3.03
CA VAL A 255 -9.32 -10.99 4.04
C VAL A 255 -10.70 -10.42 4.34
N ALA A 256 -11.58 -10.26 3.34
CA ALA A 256 -12.94 -9.79 3.56
C ALA A 256 -13.72 -10.76 4.46
N LEU A 257 -13.61 -12.08 4.21
CA LEU A 257 -14.25 -13.10 5.05
C LEU A 257 -13.68 -13.13 6.47
N VAL A 258 -12.36 -12.97 6.61
CA VAL A 258 -11.68 -12.89 7.90
C VAL A 258 -12.19 -11.71 8.73
N LEU A 259 -12.30 -10.53 8.11
CA LEU A 259 -12.78 -9.32 8.77
C LEU A 259 -14.28 -9.43 9.12
N PHE A 260 -15.11 -9.98 8.23
CA PHE A 260 -16.52 -10.26 8.55
C PHE A 260 -16.65 -11.20 9.74
N GLY A 261 -15.89 -12.31 9.75
CA GLY A 261 -15.85 -13.24 10.87
C GLY A 261 -15.40 -12.58 12.17
N GLY A 262 -14.38 -11.73 12.10
CA GLY A 262 -13.91 -10.92 13.23
C GLY A 262 -14.98 -9.99 13.78
N ILE A 263 -15.71 -9.26 12.91
CA ILE A 263 -16.83 -8.38 13.30
C ILE A 263 -17.91 -9.20 14.03
N LEU A 264 -18.36 -10.31 13.47
CA LEU A 264 -19.37 -11.16 14.11
C LEU A 264 -18.89 -11.69 15.46
N LEU A 265 -17.64 -12.10 15.56
CA LEU A 265 -17.05 -12.60 16.80
C LEU A 265 -17.00 -11.51 17.90
N THR A 266 -16.71 -10.25 17.54
CA THR A 266 -16.77 -9.14 18.52
C THR A 266 -18.18 -8.96 19.06
N GLY A 267 -19.21 -9.05 18.22
CA GLY A 267 -20.60 -8.99 18.64
C GLY A 267 -20.99 -10.11 19.59
N CYS A 268 -20.64 -11.36 19.23
CA CYS A 268 -20.90 -12.52 20.09
C CYS A 268 -20.23 -12.36 21.48
N ILE A 269 -18.96 -11.96 21.52
CA ILE A 269 -18.22 -11.80 22.79
C ILE A 269 -18.80 -10.66 23.61
N GLY A 270 -19.08 -9.50 22.99
CA GLY A 270 -19.62 -8.34 23.68
C GLY A 270 -20.96 -8.61 24.33
N LEU A 271 -21.88 -9.28 23.61
CA LEU A 271 -23.20 -9.68 24.10
C LEU A 271 -23.09 -10.73 25.21
N LEU A 272 -22.23 -11.74 25.05
CA LEU A 272 -22.05 -12.79 26.07
C LEU A 272 -21.44 -12.24 27.36
N GLN A 273 -20.51 -11.30 27.29
CA GLN A 273 -19.92 -10.65 28.45
C GLN A 273 -20.77 -9.53 29.05
N GLY A 274 -21.83 -9.11 28.36
CA GLY A 274 -22.65 -7.95 28.78
C GLY A 274 -21.89 -6.64 28.75
N THR A 275 -20.76 -6.56 28.01
CA THR A 275 -19.98 -5.33 27.88
C THR A 275 -20.63 -4.31 26.97
N VAL A 276 -21.47 -4.76 26.04
CA VAL A 276 -22.20 -3.95 25.09
C VAL A 276 -23.51 -4.66 24.71
N ASP A 277 -24.57 -3.89 24.46
CA ASP A 277 -25.79 -4.40 23.85
C ASP A 277 -25.69 -4.40 22.30
N ILE A 278 -26.68 -4.99 21.63
CA ILE A 278 -26.69 -5.09 20.16
C ILE A 278 -26.62 -3.73 19.47
N PHE A 279 -27.28 -2.71 20.04
CA PHE A 279 -27.29 -1.36 19.48
C PHE A 279 -25.98 -0.62 19.69
N GLY A 280 -25.36 -0.76 20.88
CA GLY A 280 -24.03 -0.23 21.18
C GLY A 280 -22.94 -0.85 20.30
N TRP A 281 -22.99 -2.17 20.10
CA TRP A 281 -22.09 -2.84 19.18
C TRP A 281 -22.31 -2.39 17.73
N ALA A 282 -23.56 -2.33 17.24
CA ALA A 282 -23.89 -1.86 15.90
C ALA A 282 -23.48 -0.39 15.69
N LYS A 283 -23.61 0.45 16.71
CA LYS A 283 -23.14 1.83 16.67
C LYS A 283 -21.62 1.89 16.55
N GLY A 284 -20.87 1.14 17.38
CA GLY A 284 -19.41 1.08 17.27
C GLY A 284 -18.93 0.62 15.90
N LEU A 285 -19.58 -0.41 15.34
CA LEU A 285 -19.36 -0.87 13.98
C LEU A 285 -19.60 0.25 12.94
N GLY A 286 -20.73 0.94 13.04
CA GLY A 286 -21.13 2.02 12.12
C GLY A 286 -20.21 3.23 12.20
N ASP A 287 -19.83 3.65 13.41
CA ASP A 287 -18.90 4.76 13.64
C ASP A 287 -17.53 4.43 13.01
N GLY A 288 -17.02 3.20 13.22
CA GLY A 288 -15.81 2.74 12.56
C GLY A 288 -15.90 2.80 11.03
N MET A 289 -16.99 2.30 10.44
CA MET A 289 -17.18 2.36 8.98
C MET A 289 -17.26 3.81 8.48
N ALA A 290 -17.87 4.72 9.21
CA ALA A 290 -18.00 6.13 8.84
C ALA A 290 -16.65 6.85 8.77
N ASP A 291 -15.69 6.49 9.63
CA ASP A 291 -14.33 7.04 9.61
C ASP A 291 -13.59 6.77 8.28
N MET A 292 -14.09 5.82 7.47
CA MET A 292 -13.50 5.47 6.18
C MET A 292 -13.98 6.30 5.00
N PHE A 293 -14.95 7.18 5.19
CA PHE A 293 -15.50 7.99 4.09
C PHE A 293 -14.42 8.73 3.30
N SER A 294 -13.54 9.46 3.98
CA SER A 294 -12.53 10.30 3.32
C SER A 294 -11.58 9.47 2.46
N ILE A 295 -11.11 8.33 2.97
CA ILE A 295 -10.16 7.47 2.25
C ILE A 295 -10.82 6.74 1.09
N SER A 296 -12.04 6.23 1.31
CA SER A 296 -12.82 5.61 0.25
C SER A 296 -13.04 6.57 -0.91
N MET A 297 -13.39 7.84 -0.61
CA MET A 297 -13.53 8.88 -1.63
C MET A 297 -12.21 9.17 -2.36
N VAL A 298 -11.08 9.20 -1.65
CA VAL A 298 -9.77 9.36 -2.28
C VAL A 298 -9.49 8.21 -3.26
N ALA A 299 -9.65 6.97 -2.83
CA ALA A 299 -9.40 5.80 -3.68
C ALA A 299 -10.26 5.81 -4.96
N ILE A 300 -11.55 6.09 -4.82
CA ILE A 300 -12.52 6.15 -5.92
C ILE A 300 -12.17 7.30 -6.89
N LEU A 301 -11.94 8.52 -6.40
CA LEU A 301 -11.64 9.69 -7.23
C LEU A 301 -10.30 9.55 -7.94
N VAL A 302 -9.26 9.04 -7.27
CA VAL A 302 -7.95 8.77 -7.88
C VAL A 302 -8.11 7.81 -9.05
N SER A 303 -8.86 6.72 -8.86
CA SER A 303 -9.09 5.75 -9.92
C SER A 303 -9.83 6.34 -11.12
N GLY A 304 -10.80 7.22 -10.90
CA GLY A 304 -11.46 7.98 -11.96
C GLY A 304 -10.48 8.87 -12.72
N ILE A 305 -9.61 9.61 -12.01
CA ILE A 305 -8.56 10.44 -12.65
C ILE A 305 -7.61 9.56 -13.48
N ILE A 306 -7.19 8.40 -12.97
CA ILE A 306 -6.32 7.47 -13.70
C ILE A 306 -6.99 6.96 -14.97
N GLY A 307 -8.30 6.69 -14.93
CA GLY A 307 -9.08 6.38 -16.12
C GLY A 307 -8.92 7.45 -17.20
N LEU A 308 -9.03 8.73 -16.83
CA LEU A 308 -8.83 9.84 -17.74
C LEU A 308 -7.36 10.00 -18.20
N VAL A 309 -6.37 9.79 -17.31
CA VAL A 309 -4.94 9.82 -17.67
C VAL A 309 -4.63 8.80 -18.77
N ARG A 310 -5.16 7.56 -18.64
CA ARG A 310 -5.04 6.53 -19.68
C ARG A 310 -5.74 6.96 -20.97
N TYR A 311 -6.96 7.45 -20.86
CA TYR A 311 -7.75 7.91 -22.00
C TYR A 311 -7.08 9.05 -22.78
N TYR A 312 -6.27 9.89 -22.10
CA TYR A 312 -5.48 10.98 -22.70
C TYR A 312 -4.09 10.55 -23.17
N GLY A 313 -3.77 9.26 -23.20
CA GLY A 313 -2.49 8.76 -23.71
C GLY A 313 -1.30 9.00 -22.78
N GLY A 314 -1.53 9.26 -21.50
CA GLY A 314 -0.46 9.50 -20.52
C GLY A 314 0.43 8.28 -20.31
N VAL A 315 -0.16 7.10 -20.29
CA VAL A 315 0.58 5.83 -20.10
C VAL A 315 1.49 5.56 -21.29
N GLU A 316 0.98 5.71 -22.51
CA GLU A 316 1.72 5.54 -23.77
C GLU A 316 2.90 6.52 -23.86
N TRP A 317 2.68 7.78 -23.44
CA TRP A 317 3.74 8.78 -23.37
C TRP A 317 4.85 8.40 -22.41
N LEU A 318 4.50 7.92 -21.21
CA LEU A 318 5.48 7.51 -20.19
C LEU A 318 6.31 6.34 -20.70
N VAL A 319 5.65 5.33 -21.28
CA VAL A 319 6.31 4.18 -21.92
C VAL A 319 7.29 4.66 -23.00
N GLY A 320 6.85 5.51 -23.91
CA GLY A 320 7.68 6.03 -25.00
C GLY A 320 8.90 6.81 -24.52
N LYS A 321 8.76 7.62 -23.46
CA LYS A 321 9.87 8.38 -22.87
C LYS A 321 10.93 7.47 -22.25
N ILE A 322 10.53 6.48 -21.46
CA ILE A 322 11.46 5.60 -20.76
C ILE A 322 12.18 4.69 -21.74
N THR A 323 11.45 4.10 -22.69
CA THR A 323 12.05 3.20 -23.69
C THR A 323 13.07 3.90 -24.57
N GLY A 324 12.90 5.20 -24.82
CA GLY A 324 13.84 6.02 -25.58
C GLY A 324 15.18 6.27 -24.86
N TRP A 325 15.28 6.08 -23.56
CA TRP A 325 16.51 6.30 -22.77
C TRP A 325 17.34 5.02 -22.58
N ILE A 326 16.86 3.87 -23.06
CA ILE A 326 17.51 2.59 -22.82
C ILE A 326 18.73 2.42 -23.74
N HIS A 327 19.93 2.35 -23.13
CA HIS A 327 21.19 2.05 -23.80
C HIS A 327 21.94 0.93 -23.03
N GLY A 328 22.26 -0.17 -23.73
CA GLY A 328 22.97 -1.32 -23.14
C GLY A 328 22.12 -2.12 -22.13
N ARG A 329 22.69 -3.25 -21.67
CA ARG A 329 22.00 -4.21 -20.79
C ARG A 329 21.60 -3.60 -19.43
N LYS A 330 22.56 -2.94 -18.74
CA LYS A 330 22.29 -2.30 -17.45
C LYS A 330 21.24 -1.18 -17.59
N GLY A 331 21.34 -0.37 -18.65
CA GLY A 331 20.34 0.64 -18.97
C GLY A 331 18.96 0.05 -19.25
N ALA A 332 18.90 -1.14 -19.84
CA ALA A 332 17.66 -1.87 -20.07
C ALA A 332 17.05 -2.36 -18.75
N GLU A 333 17.84 -2.91 -17.83
CA GLU A 333 17.36 -3.34 -16.51
C GLU A 333 16.82 -2.16 -15.69
N TYR A 334 17.53 -1.04 -15.64
CA TYR A 334 17.04 0.20 -15.00
C TYR A 334 15.80 0.76 -15.69
N GLY A 335 15.78 0.78 -17.02
CA GLY A 335 14.63 1.28 -17.79
C GLY A 335 13.37 0.46 -17.54
N ILE A 336 13.47 -0.86 -17.51
CA ILE A 336 12.36 -1.78 -17.20
C ILE A 336 11.86 -1.54 -15.76
N GLY A 337 12.78 -1.50 -14.79
CA GLY A 337 12.43 -1.24 -13.41
C GLY A 337 11.74 0.12 -13.23
N LEU A 338 12.34 1.19 -13.74
CA LEU A 338 11.77 2.54 -13.67
C LEU A 338 10.40 2.62 -14.37
N LEU A 339 10.24 1.97 -15.53
CA LEU A 339 8.95 1.93 -16.22
C LEU A 339 7.88 1.30 -15.34
N SER A 340 8.17 0.14 -14.77
CA SER A 340 7.24 -0.57 -13.88
C SER A 340 6.91 0.26 -12.63
N GLY A 341 7.92 0.82 -11.99
CA GLY A 341 7.75 1.64 -10.79
C GLY A 341 6.95 2.91 -11.04
N LEU A 342 7.28 3.66 -12.09
CA LEU A 342 6.57 4.91 -12.43
C LEU A 342 5.14 4.65 -12.90
N LEU A 343 4.90 3.57 -13.66
CA LEU A 343 3.54 3.15 -14.00
C LEU A 343 2.75 2.75 -12.76
N SER A 344 3.36 2.02 -11.82
CA SER A 344 2.73 1.62 -10.57
C SER A 344 2.32 2.84 -9.73
N ALA A 345 3.23 3.79 -9.56
CA ALA A 345 2.94 5.04 -8.87
C ALA A 345 1.85 5.87 -9.57
N ALA A 346 1.90 5.92 -10.91
CA ALA A 346 0.94 6.69 -11.71
C ALA A 346 -0.44 6.04 -11.79
N MET A 347 -0.52 4.71 -11.75
CA MET A 347 -1.78 3.96 -11.88
C MET A 347 -2.36 3.53 -10.52
N VAL A 348 -1.64 3.78 -9.43
CA VAL A 348 -2.00 3.38 -8.05
C VAL A 348 -2.40 1.90 -7.96
N ASN A 349 -1.75 1.09 -8.80
CA ASN A 349 -1.98 -0.35 -8.85
C ASN A 349 -0.74 -1.06 -9.42
N ASN A 350 -0.05 -1.80 -8.56
CA ASN A 350 1.18 -2.51 -8.93
C ASN A 350 0.91 -3.66 -9.92
N THR A 351 -0.15 -4.44 -9.73
CA THR A 351 -0.49 -5.57 -10.60
C THR A 351 -0.77 -5.13 -12.03
N ILE A 352 -1.55 -4.07 -12.22
CA ILE A 352 -1.85 -3.53 -13.56
C ILE A 352 -0.59 -2.94 -14.19
N ALA A 353 0.24 -2.23 -13.42
CA ALA A 353 1.51 -1.70 -13.92
C ALA A 353 2.45 -2.81 -14.40
N ILE A 354 2.51 -3.93 -13.66
CA ILE A 354 3.26 -5.13 -14.02
C ILE A 354 2.73 -5.71 -15.35
N ILE A 355 1.42 -5.91 -15.47
CA ILE A 355 0.78 -6.44 -16.68
C ILE A 355 1.10 -5.58 -17.90
N VAL A 356 1.06 -4.25 -17.77
CA VAL A 356 1.39 -3.31 -18.86
C VAL A 356 2.89 -3.34 -19.19
N THR A 357 3.75 -3.49 -18.19
CA THR A 357 5.21 -3.45 -18.37
C THR A 357 5.77 -4.77 -18.96
N CYS A 358 5.22 -5.92 -18.61
CA CYS A 358 5.76 -7.22 -18.99
C CYS A 358 5.94 -7.44 -20.50
N PRO A 359 4.98 -7.11 -21.39
CA PRO A 359 5.18 -7.25 -22.84
C PRO A 359 6.36 -6.41 -23.33
N ILE A 360 6.52 -5.19 -22.82
CA ILE A 360 7.60 -4.26 -23.16
C ILE A 360 8.93 -4.80 -22.64
N ALA A 361 8.96 -5.28 -21.39
CA ALA A 361 10.12 -5.91 -20.77
C ALA A 361 10.60 -7.13 -21.55
N LYS A 362 9.69 -7.96 -22.09
CA LYS A 362 10.05 -9.10 -22.95
C LYS A 362 10.76 -8.67 -24.23
N VAL A 363 10.26 -7.63 -24.91
CA VAL A 363 10.89 -7.12 -26.14
C VAL A 363 12.29 -6.58 -25.84
N ILE A 364 12.41 -5.77 -24.79
CA ILE A 364 13.70 -5.22 -24.34
C ILE A 364 14.62 -6.34 -23.88
N GLY A 365 14.10 -7.29 -23.10
CA GLY A 365 14.87 -8.44 -22.59
C GLY A 365 15.47 -9.30 -23.70
N LYS A 366 14.72 -9.57 -24.77
CA LYS A 366 15.23 -10.27 -25.96
C LYS A 366 16.36 -9.50 -26.64
N LYS A 367 16.22 -8.17 -26.74
CA LYS A 367 17.22 -7.31 -27.40
C LYS A 367 18.54 -7.24 -26.62
N TYR A 368 18.49 -7.28 -25.30
CA TYR A 368 19.66 -7.12 -24.43
C TYR A 368 20.07 -8.40 -23.67
N ASP A 369 19.53 -9.56 -24.06
CA ASP A 369 19.80 -10.88 -23.48
C ASP A 369 19.60 -10.92 -21.95
N ILE A 370 18.45 -10.43 -21.47
CA ILE A 370 18.06 -10.45 -20.05
C ILE A 370 17.13 -11.65 -19.81
N ALA A 371 17.50 -12.52 -18.87
CA ALA A 371 16.73 -13.71 -18.54
C ALA A 371 15.31 -13.39 -18.04
N PRO A 372 14.27 -14.18 -18.40
CA PRO A 372 12.88 -13.95 -17.99
C PRO A 372 12.69 -13.82 -16.46
N LYS A 373 13.41 -14.62 -15.66
CA LYS A 373 13.42 -14.54 -14.20
C LYS A 373 13.87 -13.18 -13.70
N ARG A 374 14.86 -12.55 -14.37
CA ARG A 374 15.37 -11.23 -14.03
C ARG A 374 14.38 -10.14 -14.40
N LEU A 375 13.75 -10.23 -15.57
CA LEU A 375 12.69 -9.31 -15.99
C LEU A 375 11.55 -9.32 -14.98
N ALA A 376 11.05 -10.50 -14.59
CA ALA A 376 9.99 -10.67 -13.61
C ALA A 376 10.35 -10.07 -12.24
N SER A 377 11.60 -10.28 -11.79
CA SER A 377 12.11 -9.72 -10.54
C SER A 377 12.12 -8.19 -10.55
N LEU A 378 12.69 -7.58 -11.60
CA LEU A 378 12.80 -6.13 -11.74
C LEU A 378 11.43 -5.46 -11.82
N VAL A 379 10.54 -6.00 -12.65
CA VAL A 379 9.20 -5.46 -12.85
C VAL A 379 8.42 -5.47 -11.52
N ASP A 380 8.50 -6.56 -10.77
CA ASP A 380 7.79 -6.73 -9.49
C ASP A 380 8.38 -5.84 -8.38
N ILE A 381 9.70 -5.90 -8.15
CA ILE A 381 10.37 -5.15 -7.08
C ILE A 381 10.13 -3.64 -7.26
N PHE A 382 10.32 -3.11 -8.46
CA PHE A 382 10.18 -1.67 -8.68
C PHE A 382 8.71 -1.24 -8.63
N ALA A 383 7.76 -2.04 -9.16
CA ALA A 383 6.34 -1.71 -9.06
C ALA A 383 5.89 -1.59 -7.60
N CYS A 384 6.22 -2.58 -6.78
CA CYS A 384 5.86 -2.59 -5.37
C CYS A 384 6.58 -1.47 -4.59
N SER A 385 7.87 -1.26 -4.84
CA SER A 385 8.66 -0.27 -4.11
C SER A 385 8.21 1.17 -4.38
N PHE A 386 7.90 1.52 -5.63
CA PHE A 386 7.47 2.87 -5.97
C PHE A 386 6.07 3.16 -5.44
N LEU A 387 5.13 2.21 -5.56
CA LEU A 387 3.76 2.41 -5.05
C LEU A 387 3.74 2.59 -3.54
N CYS A 388 4.46 1.75 -2.81
CA CYS A 388 4.52 1.72 -1.35
C CYS A 388 4.82 3.08 -0.71
N VAL A 389 5.66 3.91 -1.34
CA VAL A 389 6.03 5.23 -0.82
C VAL A 389 5.17 6.37 -1.36
N MET A 390 4.17 6.08 -2.18
CA MET A 390 3.29 7.14 -2.69
C MET A 390 2.30 7.62 -1.61
N PRO A 391 2.15 8.95 -1.43
CA PRO A 391 1.21 9.49 -0.44
C PRO A 391 -0.25 9.13 -0.68
N HIS A 392 -0.58 8.72 -1.90
CA HIS A 392 -1.92 8.34 -2.34
C HIS A 392 -2.10 6.82 -2.49
N ASP A 393 -1.08 6.03 -2.13
CA ASP A 393 -1.23 4.58 -2.05
C ASP A 393 -2.27 4.19 -0.98
N GLY A 394 -3.05 3.16 -1.29
CA GLY A 394 -4.11 2.69 -0.40
C GLY A 394 -3.58 2.27 0.98
N GLY A 395 -2.48 1.55 1.03
CA GLY A 395 -1.84 1.14 2.28
C GLY A 395 -1.33 2.32 3.10
N MET A 396 -0.66 3.29 2.43
CA MET A 396 -0.20 4.53 3.06
C MET A 396 -1.38 5.33 3.65
N LEU A 397 -2.50 5.40 2.93
CA LEU A 397 -3.71 6.08 3.38
C LEU A 397 -4.28 5.42 4.64
N ILE A 398 -4.37 4.08 4.69
CA ILE A 398 -4.85 3.33 5.86
C ILE A 398 -4.04 3.70 7.11
N VAL A 399 -2.74 3.45 7.07
CA VAL A 399 -1.90 3.60 8.26
C VAL A 399 -1.81 5.04 8.74
N THR A 400 -1.73 6.00 7.81
CA THR A 400 -1.64 7.42 8.17
C THR A 400 -2.93 7.97 8.79
N GLN A 401 -4.09 7.49 8.32
CA GLN A 401 -5.38 7.85 8.92
C GLN A 401 -5.52 7.29 10.33
N LEU A 402 -5.23 5.99 10.53
CA LEU A 402 -5.30 5.35 11.84
C LEU A 402 -4.36 5.99 12.86
N ALA A 403 -3.14 6.28 12.44
CA ALA A 403 -2.11 6.83 13.32
C ALA A 403 -2.22 8.35 13.53
N GLY A 404 -3.02 9.05 12.71
CA GLY A 404 -3.08 10.53 12.73
C GLY A 404 -1.75 11.17 12.33
N THR A 405 -0.95 10.51 11.47
CA THR A 405 0.38 10.97 11.04
C THR A 405 0.40 11.34 9.56
N SER A 406 1.45 12.01 9.11
CA SER A 406 1.59 12.38 7.71
C SER A 406 2.25 11.27 6.89
N PRO A 407 1.93 11.12 5.59
CA PRO A 407 2.65 10.21 4.71
C PRO A 407 4.17 10.49 4.67
N LEU A 408 4.57 11.76 4.72
CA LEU A 408 5.97 12.14 4.69
C LEU A 408 6.74 11.67 5.93
N ASP A 409 6.07 11.61 7.09
CA ASP A 409 6.69 11.08 8.30
C ASP A 409 6.85 9.57 8.24
N VAL A 410 5.86 8.86 7.70
CA VAL A 410 5.94 7.41 7.49
C VAL A 410 7.05 7.05 6.49
N MET A 411 7.16 7.79 5.39
CA MET A 411 8.19 7.57 4.36
C MET A 411 9.61 7.58 4.96
N LYS A 412 9.90 8.39 5.97
CA LYS A 412 11.23 8.42 6.62
C LYS A 412 11.65 7.06 7.19
N TYR A 413 10.70 6.21 7.52
CA TYR A 413 10.92 4.90 8.15
C TYR A 413 10.66 3.72 7.20
N CYS A 414 10.42 3.93 5.91
CA CYS A 414 10.21 2.86 4.93
C CYS A 414 11.53 2.13 4.58
N TYR A 415 12.24 1.67 5.60
CA TYR A 415 13.60 1.12 5.50
C TYR A 415 13.70 -0.04 4.53
N TYR A 416 12.75 -0.97 4.57
CA TYR A 416 12.75 -2.14 3.69
C TYR A 416 12.70 -1.75 2.21
N ILE A 417 11.86 -0.78 1.87
CA ILE A 417 11.71 -0.34 0.49
C ILE A 417 12.99 0.30 -0.03
N TYR A 418 13.62 1.15 0.77
CA TYR A 418 14.88 1.79 0.39
C TYR A 418 16.01 0.76 0.29
N ALA A 419 16.12 -0.14 1.26
CA ALA A 419 17.11 -1.21 1.24
C ALA A 419 16.89 -2.16 0.05
N LEU A 420 15.63 -2.49 -0.29
CA LEU A 420 15.27 -3.32 -1.43
C LEU A 420 15.66 -2.67 -2.77
N LEU A 421 15.37 -1.38 -2.94
CA LEU A 421 15.77 -0.63 -4.14
C LEU A 421 17.30 -0.56 -4.25
N ILE A 422 18.01 -0.26 -3.16
CA ILE A 422 19.48 -0.25 -3.14
C ILE A 422 20.03 -1.63 -3.51
N ALA A 423 19.54 -2.69 -2.87
CA ALA A 423 19.96 -4.06 -3.17
C ALA A 423 19.69 -4.43 -4.64
N SER A 424 18.52 -4.04 -5.18
CA SER A 424 18.21 -4.26 -6.59
C SER A 424 19.16 -3.48 -7.52
N CYS A 425 19.45 -2.22 -7.23
CA CYS A 425 20.42 -1.42 -7.98
C CYS A 425 21.83 -2.03 -7.92
N VAL A 426 22.26 -2.51 -6.75
CA VAL A 426 23.56 -3.20 -6.59
C VAL A 426 23.63 -4.45 -7.45
N THR A 427 22.56 -5.27 -7.49
CA THR A 427 22.52 -6.47 -8.34
C THR A 427 22.58 -6.13 -9.83
N ILE A 428 21.99 -4.98 -10.27
CA ILE A 428 22.12 -4.50 -11.66
C ILE A 428 23.57 -4.11 -11.95
N GLN A 429 24.24 -3.41 -11.03
CA GLN A 429 25.60 -2.95 -11.25
C GLN A 429 26.63 -4.09 -11.25
N LEU A 430 26.46 -5.05 -10.35
CA LEU A 430 27.37 -6.20 -10.24
C LEU A 430 27.16 -7.26 -11.34
N GLY A 431 26.00 -7.28 -12.01
CA GLY A 431 25.68 -8.32 -12.99
C GLY A 431 25.56 -9.72 -12.37
N THR A 432 25.30 -9.82 -11.05
CA THR A 432 25.37 -11.06 -10.26
C THR A 432 24.35 -12.15 -10.65
N HIS A 433 23.45 -11.88 -11.57
CA HIS A 433 22.41 -12.81 -12.02
C HIS A 433 22.54 -13.16 -13.51
N GLU A 434 23.76 -13.14 -14.03
CA GLU A 434 24.08 -13.46 -15.42
C GLU A 434 24.08 -14.98 -15.74
N GLU A 435 23.97 -15.84 -14.72
CA GLU A 435 23.91 -17.28 -14.93
C GLU A 435 22.61 -17.67 -15.66
N LYS A 436 22.85 -18.34 -16.82
CA LYS A 436 21.84 -18.82 -17.77
C LYS A 436 20.87 -19.85 -17.17
#